data_38ebb40aaa99c179697b269ce3dbe368
#
_entry.id   38ebb40aaa99c179697b269ce3dbe368
#
_cell.length_a   1.000
_cell.length_b   1.000
_cell.length_c   1.000
_cell.angle_alpha   90.00
_cell.angle_beta   90.00
_cell.angle_gamma   90.00
#
_symmetry.space_group_name_H-M   'P 1'
#
loop_
_entity.id
_entity.type
_entity.pdbx_description
1 polymer ?
#
loop_
_entity_poly.entity_id
_entity_poly.type
_entity_poly.pdbx_seq_one_letter_code
_entity_poly.pdbx_strand_id
1 'polypeptide(L)'
;MSGRRPLPAAAVALLACPGCGAPLAPVDGDAGLRCDAGHAFDRARQGHVTLLPPGRTPPTGDSAQMVADRVEFLGSGAFAGVSRALGDAVLAGEGPAGEPPATLLDLGGGTGHHLAAVLERLPDAVGVVLDASRYAARRAAGVSPRVLAVVADAWARLPVRDAAVDRVLGVFAPRNGPETARVLAPGGRLVVVTPAPDHLVELVAPLGLLRVDPDKDARLAGTLEPHLAHAATTVHREVRQLPRADVVTLVGMGPHARHLSPDALVGAVAGLPEPVRVTVAVQVTSWVRGV
;
A
#
# COMPACT_ATOMS: atom_id res chain seq x y z
N MET A 1 -6.57 -26.05 19.51
CA MET A 1 -6.77 -25.84 18.06
C MET A 1 -6.82 -24.34 17.82
N SER A 2 -5.72 -23.70 17.42
CA SER A 2 -5.72 -22.28 17.07
C SER A 2 -6.45 -22.11 15.75
N GLY A 3 -7.74 -21.77 15.82
CA GLY A 3 -8.58 -21.55 14.64
C GLY A 3 -8.00 -20.42 13.79
N ARG A 4 -7.80 -20.64 12.50
CA ARG A 4 -7.48 -19.59 11.54
C ARG A 4 -8.60 -18.52 11.60
N ARG A 5 -8.23 -17.26 11.66
CA ARG A 5 -9.21 -16.16 11.55
C ARG A 5 -9.93 -16.28 10.19
N PRO A 6 -11.29 -16.12 10.14
CA PRO A 6 -12.04 -16.17 8.89
C PRO A 6 -11.53 -15.16 7.86
N LEU A 7 -11.67 -15.48 6.57
CA LEU A 7 -11.46 -14.50 5.50
C LEU A 7 -12.62 -13.48 5.53
N PRO A 8 -12.34 -12.16 5.40
CA PRO A 8 -13.39 -11.16 5.31
C PRO A 8 -14.17 -11.34 3.99
N ALA A 9 -15.38 -11.89 4.07
CA ALA A 9 -16.19 -12.26 2.90
C ALA A 9 -16.38 -11.11 1.92
N ALA A 10 -16.62 -9.88 2.42
CA ALA A 10 -16.76 -8.70 1.58
C ALA A 10 -15.47 -8.34 0.83
N ALA A 11 -14.28 -8.56 1.44
CA ALA A 11 -13.01 -8.36 0.74
C ALA A 11 -12.72 -9.47 -0.30
N VAL A 12 -13.13 -10.71 -0.03
CA VAL A 12 -13.04 -11.80 -1.01
C VAL A 12 -13.92 -11.51 -2.22
N ALA A 13 -15.10 -10.93 -2.03
CA ALA A 13 -16.02 -10.57 -3.11
C ALA A 13 -15.45 -9.53 -4.09
N LEU A 14 -14.41 -8.80 -3.70
CA LEU A 14 -13.71 -7.86 -4.60
C LEU A 14 -12.76 -8.57 -5.57
N LEU A 15 -12.39 -9.82 -5.30
CA LEU A 15 -11.34 -10.51 -6.04
C LEU A 15 -11.82 -11.18 -7.31
N ALA A 16 -10.91 -11.25 -8.28
CA ALA A 16 -11.06 -11.99 -9.53
C ALA A 16 -9.93 -13.00 -9.69
N CYS A 17 -10.24 -14.13 -10.30
CA CYS A 17 -9.26 -15.15 -10.63
C CYS A 17 -8.22 -14.60 -11.63
N PRO A 18 -6.91 -14.64 -11.32
CA PRO A 18 -5.87 -14.15 -12.22
C PRO A 18 -5.72 -14.97 -13.50
N GLY A 19 -6.30 -16.19 -13.55
CA GLY A 19 -6.25 -17.06 -14.72
C GLY A 19 -7.41 -16.86 -15.70
N CYS A 20 -8.64 -16.57 -15.20
CA CYS A 20 -9.82 -16.49 -16.06
C CYS A 20 -10.74 -15.26 -15.78
N GLY A 21 -10.42 -14.44 -14.79
CA GLY A 21 -11.22 -13.26 -14.42
C GLY A 21 -12.52 -13.55 -13.65
N ALA A 22 -12.89 -14.81 -13.45
CA ALA A 22 -14.10 -15.18 -12.73
C ALA A 22 -14.02 -14.80 -11.23
N PRO A 23 -15.15 -14.58 -10.54
CA PRO A 23 -15.17 -14.36 -9.11
C PRO A 23 -14.49 -15.50 -8.34
N LEU A 24 -13.92 -15.15 -7.19
CA LEU A 24 -13.31 -16.11 -6.25
C LEU A 24 -14.23 -16.30 -5.04
N ALA A 25 -14.31 -17.54 -4.56
CA ALA A 25 -15.04 -17.90 -3.34
C ALA A 25 -14.14 -18.69 -2.39
N PRO A 26 -14.34 -18.59 -1.04
CA PRO A 26 -13.64 -19.40 -0.08
C PRO A 26 -13.95 -20.90 -0.27
N VAL A 27 -12.97 -21.76 0.01
CA VAL A 27 -13.12 -23.23 0.00
C VAL A 27 -12.62 -23.83 1.30
N ASP A 28 -13.17 -24.99 1.67
CA ASP A 28 -12.70 -25.86 2.76
C ASP A 28 -12.45 -25.12 4.10
N GLY A 29 -13.43 -24.34 4.56
CA GLY A 29 -13.32 -23.59 5.82
C GLY A 29 -12.23 -22.51 5.77
N ASP A 30 -12.15 -21.76 4.67
CA ASP A 30 -11.17 -20.70 4.42
C ASP A 30 -9.71 -21.20 4.23
N ALA A 31 -9.53 -22.44 3.80
CA ALA A 31 -8.20 -22.97 3.46
C ALA A 31 -7.62 -22.33 2.19
N GLY A 32 -8.46 -21.75 1.34
CA GLY A 32 -8.06 -21.08 0.09
C GLY A 32 -9.23 -20.41 -0.61
N LEU A 33 -8.98 -20.01 -1.86
CA LEU A 33 -9.96 -19.43 -2.78
C LEU A 33 -10.04 -20.27 -4.05
N ARG A 34 -11.23 -20.35 -4.66
CA ARG A 34 -11.46 -21.06 -5.93
C ARG A 34 -12.45 -20.30 -6.79
N CYS A 35 -12.28 -20.37 -8.12
CA CYS A 35 -13.26 -19.91 -9.08
C CYS A 35 -14.07 -21.09 -9.68
N ASP A 36 -15.18 -20.81 -10.33
CA ASP A 36 -16.05 -21.83 -10.95
C ASP A 36 -15.35 -22.61 -12.09
N ALA A 37 -14.30 -22.02 -12.71
CA ALA A 37 -13.47 -22.72 -13.69
C ALA A 37 -12.45 -23.70 -13.05
N GLY A 38 -12.45 -23.85 -11.73
CA GLY A 38 -11.62 -24.82 -11.01
C GLY A 38 -10.21 -24.32 -10.62
N HIS A 39 -9.83 -23.10 -10.97
CA HIS A 39 -8.54 -22.55 -10.48
C HIS A 39 -8.62 -22.35 -8.97
N ALA A 40 -7.63 -22.90 -8.24
CA ALA A 40 -7.56 -22.87 -6.78
C ALA A 40 -6.28 -22.17 -6.32
N PHE A 41 -6.38 -21.43 -5.21
CA PHE A 41 -5.31 -20.64 -4.62
C PHE A 41 -5.28 -20.87 -3.12
N ASP A 42 -4.23 -21.49 -2.63
CA ASP A 42 -4.07 -21.82 -1.23
C ASP A 42 -3.87 -20.58 -0.37
N ARG A 43 -4.46 -20.59 0.79
CA ARG A 43 -4.21 -19.62 1.83
C ARG A 43 -3.01 -20.02 2.64
N ALA A 44 -1.97 -19.20 2.68
CA ALA A 44 -0.81 -19.41 3.53
C ALA A 44 -1.21 -19.52 5.01
N ARG A 45 -0.41 -20.23 5.80
CA ARG A 45 -0.63 -20.37 7.26
C ARG A 45 -0.75 -19.01 7.96
N GLN A 46 -0.07 -17.99 7.45
CA GLN A 46 -0.08 -16.62 7.98
C GLN A 46 -1.32 -15.81 7.58
N GLY A 47 -2.14 -16.30 6.66
CA GLY A 47 -3.44 -15.72 6.31
C GLY A 47 -3.54 -15.04 4.94
N HIS A 48 -2.42 -14.75 4.25
CA HIS A 48 -2.44 -14.18 2.90
C HIS A 48 -2.69 -15.24 1.82
N VAL A 49 -3.14 -14.78 0.65
CA VAL A 49 -3.32 -15.62 -0.54
C VAL A 49 -2.42 -15.11 -1.66
N THR A 50 -1.83 -16.02 -2.45
CA THR A 50 -1.06 -15.66 -3.64
C THR A 50 -1.94 -15.77 -4.86
N LEU A 51 -2.20 -14.64 -5.53
CA LEU A 51 -3.03 -14.54 -6.73
C LEU A 51 -2.17 -14.09 -7.91
N LEU A 52 -1.38 -15.02 -8.43
CA LEU A 52 -0.57 -14.85 -9.63
C LEU A 52 -1.12 -15.72 -10.75
N PRO A 53 -1.02 -15.30 -12.02
CA PRO A 53 -1.32 -16.17 -13.15
C PRO A 53 -0.49 -17.46 -13.08
N PRO A 54 -1.01 -18.59 -13.57
CA PRO A 54 -0.27 -19.86 -13.61
C PRO A 54 1.12 -19.71 -14.24
N GLY A 55 2.16 -20.28 -13.60
CA GLY A 55 3.54 -20.22 -14.08
C GLY A 55 4.26 -18.87 -13.88
N ARG A 56 3.62 -17.91 -13.26
CA ARG A 56 4.26 -16.63 -12.91
C ARG A 56 4.82 -16.66 -11.50
N THR A 57 6.02 -16.10 -11.34
CA THR A 57 6.62 -15.81 -10.03
C THR A 57 6.34 -14.36 -9.67
N PRO A 58 6.22 -14.02 -8.37
CA PRO A 58 6.10 -12.63 -7.94
C PRO A 58 7.30 -11.82 -8.44
N PRO A 59 7.08 -10.56 -8.83
CA PRO A 59 8.19 -9.64 -9.04
C PRO A 59 8.99 -9.47 -7.75
N THR A 60 10.21 -8.97 -7.84
CA THR A 60 11.06 -8.74 -6.66
C THR A 60 10.43 -7.66 -5.77
N GLY A 61 9.85 -8.06 -4.66
CA GLY A 61 9.33 -7.19 -3.62
C GLY A 61 10.36 -6.86 -2.55
N ASP A 62 9.91 -6.23 -1.47
CA ASP A 62 10.74 -5.94 -0.30
C ASP A 62 11.24 -7.21 0.38
N SER A 63 12.48 -7.18 0.86
CA SER A 63 13.10 -8.26 1.63
C SER A 63 12.47 -8.41 3.02
N ALA A 64 12.78 -9.50 3.70
CA ALA A 64 12.32 -9.72 5.08
C ALA A 64 12.82 -8.63 6.04
N GLN A 65 14.06 -8.14 5.85
CA GLN A 65 14.63 -7.07 6.66
C GLN A 65 13.94 -5.73 6.38
N MET A 66 13.78 -5.33 5.12
CA MET A 66 13.05 -4.11 4.75
C MET A 66 11.63 -4.08 5.35
N VAL A 67 10.95 -5.24 5.36
CA VAL A 67 9.61 -5.36 5.96
C VAL A 67 9.68 -5.27 7.49
N ALA A 68 10.72 -5.82 8.13
CA ALA A 68 10.91 -5.70 9.58
C ALA A 68 11.13 -4.23 9.97
N ASP A 69 12.04 -3.53 9.29
CA ASP A 69 12.32 -2.11 9.50
C ASP A 69 11.06 -1.26 9.30
N ARG A 70 10.25 -1.57 8.27
CA ARG A 70 8.97 -0.88 8.02
C ARG A 70 7.97 -1.09 9.15
N VAL A 71 7.84 -2.30 9.69
CA VAL A 71 6.97 -2.58 10.83
C VAL A 71 7.41 -1.78 12.05
N GLU A 72 8.71 -1.76 12.34
CA GLU A 72 9.28 -1.04 13.47
C GLU A 72 9.09 0.47 13.32
N PHE A 73 9.53 1.04 12.19
CA PHE A 73 9.44 2.48 11.95
C PHE A 73 8.00 2.99 11.93
N LEU A 74 7.10 2.34 11.19
CA LEU A 74 5.69 2.77 11.15
C LEU A 74 5.02 2.57 12.51
N GLY A 75 5.42 1.54 13.26
CA GLY A 75 4.94 1.28 14.63
C GLY A 75 5.37 2.34 15.65
N SER A 76 6.47 3.08 15.41
CA SER A 76 6.89 4.21 16.26
C SER A 76 5.95 5.42 16.21
N GLY A 77 5.05 5.46 15.20
CA GLY A 77 4.15 6.59 14.97
C GLY A 77 4.81 7.79 14.28
N ALA A 78 6.06 7.68 13.84
CA ALA A 78 6.76 8.76 13.17
C ALA A 78 6.06 9.24 11.90
N PHE A 79 5.31 8.36 11.18
CA PHE A 79 4.51 8.68 10.01
C PHE A 79 2.99 8.75 10.28
N ALA A 80 2.56 8.91 11.54
CA ALA A 80 1.14 9.05 11.87
C ALA A 80 0.47 10.24 11.15
N GLY A 81 1.21 11.35 10.94
CA GLY A 81 0.75 12.49 10.15
C GLY A 81 0.46 12.13 8.69
N VAL A 82 1.30 11.29 8.08
CA VAL A 82 1.09 10.78 6.71
C VAL A 82 -0.17 9.92 6.63
N SER A 83 -0.36 8.99 7.58
CA SER A 83 -1.58 8.15 7.64
C SER A 83 -2.84 8.98 7.85
N ARG A 84 -2.76 10.06 8.65
CA ARG A 84 -3.87 10.98 8.87
C ARG A 84 -4.20 11.75 7.59
N ALA A 85 -3.21 12.34 6.91
CA ALA A 85 -3.42 13.07 5.67
C ALA A 85 -4.00 12.17 4.55
N LEU A 86 -3.54 10.91 4.47
CA LEU A 86 -4.16 9.91 3.60
C LEU A 86 -5.63 9.68 3.96
N GLY A 87 -5.93 9.44 5.25
CA GLY A 87 -7.29 9.23 5.74
C GLY A 87 -8.21 10.41 5.44
N ASP A 88 -7.73 11.65 5.62
CA ASP A 88 -8.49 12.85 5.28
C ASP A 88 -8.84 12.89 3.79
N ALA A 89 -7.89 12.56 2.91
CA ALA A 89 -8.12 12.51 1.47
C ALA A 89 -9.05 11.37 1.04
N VAL A 90 -9.01 10.20 1.72
CA VAL A 90 -9.90 9.07 1.47
C VAL A 90 -11.35 9.41 1.83
N LEU A 91 -11.53 10.13 2.93
CA LEU A 91 -12.84 10.57 3.44
C LEU A 91 -13.36 11.82 2.72
N ALA A 92 -12.47 12.57 2.02
CA ALA A 92 -12.87 13.72 1.26
C ALA A 92 -13.73 13.33 0.05
N GLY A 93 -14.94 13.86 0.02
CA GLY A 93 -15.97 13.54 -0.99
C GLY A 93 -16.66 12.20 -0.76
N GLU A 94 -17.85 12.13 -1.26
CA GLU A 94 -18.71 10.97 -1.14
C GLU A 94 -18.15 9.77 -1.91
N GLY A 95 -18.51 8.57 -1.47
CA GLY A 95 -18.31 7.33 -2.20
C GLY A 95 -19.31 7.21 -3.35
N PRO A 96 -19.23 6.13 -4.12
CA PRO A 96 -20.30 5.77 -5.04
C PRO A 96 -21.66 5.77 -4.31
N ALA A 97 -22.69 6.30 -4.95
CA ALA A 97 -24.03 6.46 -4.37
C ALA A 97 -24.18 7.44 -3.19
N GLY A 98 -23.20 8.32 -2.93
CA GLY A 98 -23.31 9.34 -1.88
C GLY A 98 -23.06 8.83 -0.45
N GLU A 99 -22.62 7.58 -0.30
CA GLU A 99 -22.31 6.95 0.99
C GLU A 99 -20.81 6.99 1.30
N PRO A 100 -20.39 6.77 2.57
CA PRO A 100 -19.00 6.56 2.89
C PRO A 100 -18.40 5.37 2.12
N PRO A 101 -17.10 5.42 1.73
CA PRO A 101 -16.49 4.30 1.03
C PRO A 101 -16.47 3.04 1.88
N ALA A 102 -16.95 1.92 1.31
CA ALA A 102 -17.06 0.63 1.98
C ALA A 102 -15.96 -0.37 1.56
N THR A 103 -15.37 -0.15 0.38
CA THR A 103 -14.40 -1.07 -0.23
C THR A 103 -13.12 -0.37 -0.62
N LEU A 104 -11.98 -0.84 -0.10
CA LEU A 104 -10.67 -0.24 -0.32
C LEU A 104 -9.66 -1.25 -0.88
N LEU A 105 -8.80 -0.80 -1.81
CA LEU A 105 -7.63 -1.52 -2.30
C LEU A 105 -6.38 -0.71 -2.01
N ASP A 106 -5.43 -1.27 -1.27
CA ASP A 106 -4.12 -0.68 -1.02
C ASP A 106 -3.10 -1.32 -1.97
N LEU A 107 -2.74 -0.61 -3.04
CA LEU A 107 -1.89 -1.09 -4.12
C LEU A 107 -0.42 -0.85 -3.78
N GLY A 108 0.37 -1.93 -3.64
CA GLY A 108 1.71 -1.87 -3.07
C GLY A 108 1.68 -1.52 -1.59
N GLY A 109 0.64 -1.96 -0.87
CA GLY A 109 0.32 -1.52 0.50
C GLY A 109 1.27 -2.06 1.58
N GLY A 110 2.29 -2.84 1.21
CA GLY A 110 3.33 -3.30 2.11
C GLY A 110 2.76 -4.07 3.30
N THR A 111 3.00 -3.57 4.50
CA THR A 111 2.52 -4.19 5.75
C THR A 111 1.04 -3.92 6.07
N GLY A 112 0.34 -3.13 5.25
CA GLY A 112 -1.05 -2.75 5.46
C GLY A 112 -1.27 -1.68 6.54
N HIS A 113 -0.21 -1.05 7.02
CA HIS A 113 -0.25 -0.06 8.11
C HIS A 113 -1.17 1.13 7.79
N HIS A 114 -1.00 1.72 6.60
CA HIS A 114 -1.79 2.89 6.21
C HIS A 114 -3.26 2.53 5.96
N LEU A 115 -3.53 1.39 5.31
CA LEU A 115 -4.90 0.90 5.13
C LEU A 115 -5.57 0.63 6.49
N ALA A 116 -4.87 0.00 7.44
CA ALA A 116 -5.42 -0.23 8.77
C ALA A 116 -5.83 1.08 9.46
N ALA A 117 -4.97 2.10 9.42
CA ALA A 117 -5.26 3.43 9.98
C ALA A 117 -6.48 4.11 9.31
N VAL A 118 -6.65 3.93 8.00
CA VAL A 118 -7.84 4.41 7.28
C VAL A 118 -9.09 3.66 7.73
N LEU A 119 -9.01 2.32 7.85
CA LEU A 119 -10.14 1.49 8.26
C LEU A 119 -10.59 1.75 9.71
N GLU A 120 -9.72 2.25 10.59
CA GLU A 120 -10.13 2.70 11.94
C GLU A 120 -11.15 3.85 11.87
N ARG A 121 -11.10 4.66 10.82
CA ARG A 121 -12.02 5.79 10.59
C ARG A 121 -13.27 5.40 9.77
N LEU A 122 -13.29 4.18 9.23
CA LEU A 122 -14.36 3.60 8.41
C LEU A 122 -14.76 2.24 9.00
N PRO A 123 -15.61 2.20 10.04
CA PRO A 123 -15.88 0.98 10.82
C PRO A 123 -16.51 -0.15 9.99
N ASP A 124 -17.31 0.20 8.98
CA ASP A 124 -18.02 -0.76 8.13
C ASP A 124 -17.26 -1.15 6.87
N ALA A 125 -16.13 -0.47 6.58
CA ALA A 125 -15.34 -0.73 5.39
C ALA A 125 -14.44 -1.95 5.53
N VAL A 126 -14.17 -2.61 4.39
CA VAL A 126 -13.21 -3.69 4.24
C VAL A 126 -12.10 -3.28 3.26
N GLY A 127 -10.95 -3.94 3.35
CA GLY A 127 -9.83 -3.64 2.48
C GLY A 127 -9.07 -4.86 1.97
N VAL A 128 -8.46 -4.69 0.80
CA VAL A 128 -7.49 -5.62 0.24
C VAL A 128 -6.12 -4.93 0.21
N VAL A 129 -5.11 -5.54 0.82
CA VAL A 129 -3.71 -5.16 0.61
C VAL A 129 -3.15 -6.03 -0.50
N LEU A 130 -2.65 -5.41 -1.57
CA LEU A 130 -1.99 -6.09 -2.66
C LEU A 130 -0.51 -5.68 -2.68
N ASP A 131 0.39 -6.65 -2.55
CA ASP A 131 1.83 -6.42 -2.58
C ASP A 131 2.59 -7.57 -3.25
N ALA A 132 3.74 -7.27 -3.87
CA ALA A 132 4.59 -8.27 -4.49
C ALA A 132 5.38 -9.09 -3.46
N SER A 133 5.66 -8.52 -2.29
CA SER A 133 6.44 -9.16 -1.22
C SER A 133 5.57 -10.09 -0.37
N ARG A 134 5.90 -11.38 -0.39
CA ARG A 134 5.29 -12.35 0.54
C ARG A 134 5.56 -12.01 2.02
N TYR A 135 6.67 -11.33 2.31
CA TYR A 135 7.00 -10.90 3.67
C TYR A 135 6.07 -9.79 4.14
N ALA A 136 5.78 -8.83 3.25
CA ALA A 136 4.84 -7.75 3.48
C ALA A 136 3.40 -8.31 3.63
N ALA A 137 2.94 -9.12 2.68
CA ALA A 137 1.61 -9.74 2.72
C ALA A 137 1.39 -10.58 3.99
N ARG A 138 2.44 -11.28 4.49
CA ARG A 138 2.39 -11.99 5.78
C ARG A 138 2.07 -11.05 6.94
N ARG A 139 2.64 -9.83 6.97
CA ARG A 139 2.36 -8.82 8.02
C ARG A 139 0.98 -8.23 7.84
N ALA A 140 0.63 -7.85 6.61
CA ALA A 140 -0.67 -7.30 6.27
C ALA A 140 -1.84 -8.22 6.64
N ALA A 141 -1.68 -9.54 6.51
CA ALA A 141 -2.70 -10.52 6.89
C ALA A 141 -3.06 -10.48 8.39
N GLY A 142 -2.21 -9.91 9.23
CA GLY A 142 -2.43 -9.77 10.67
C GLY A 142 -2.92 -8.40 11.11
N VAL A 143 -2.93 -7.38 10.24
CA VAL A 143 -3.08 -5.97 10.64
C VAL A 143 -4.51 -5.61 11.09
N SER A 144 -5.53 -6.23 10.48
CA SER A 144 -6.94 -6.02 10.82
C SER A 144 -7.79 -7.23 10.41
N PRO A 145 -8.89 -7.57 11.13
CA PRO A 145 -9.84 -8.60 10.70
C PRO A 145 -10.59 -8.23 9.41
N ARG A 146 -10.61 -6.97 9.04
CA ARG A 146 -11.27 -6.43 7.84
C ARG A 146 -10.34 -6.34 6.63
N VAL A 147 -9.09 -6.82 6.76
CA VAL A 147 -8.09 -6.78 5.69
C VAL A 147 -7.82 -8.19 5.15
N LEU A 148 -7.88 -8.32 3.83
CA LEU A 148 -7.41 -9.47 3.08
C LEU A 148 -6.07 -9.12 2.42
N ALA A 149 -5.01 -9.88 2.72
CA ALA A 149 -3.70 -9.69 2.12
C ALA A 149 -3.51 -10.61 0.91
N VAL A 150 -3.06 -10.03 -0.20
CA VAL A 150 -2.87 -10.72 -1.48
C VAL A 150 -1.46 -10.47 -2.00
N VAL A 151 -0.75 -11.54 -2.35
CA VAL A 151 0.50 -11.44 -3.13
C VAL A 151 0.14 -11.41 -4.61
N ALA A 152 0.45 -10.30 -5.28
CA ALA A 152 0.24 -10.13 -6.71
C ALA A 152 1.17 -9.07 -7.29
N ASP A 153 1.22 -8.98 -8.62
CA ASP A 153 1.99 -7.98 -9.36
C ASP A 153 1.12 -6.76 -9.65
N ALA A 154 1.50 -5.61 -9.07
CA ALA A 154 0.79 -4.33 -9.27
C ALA A 154 0.91 -3.78 -10.70
N TRP A 155 1.89 -4.23 -11.47
CA TRP A 155 2.09 -3.83 -12.87
C TRP A 155 1.31 -4.69 -13.87
N ALA A 156 0.86 -5.87 -13.44
CA ALA A 156 0.05 -6.76 -14.25
C ALA A 156 -1.46 -6.45 -14.13
N ARG A 157 -2.29 -7.27 -14.78
CA ARG A 157 -3.74 -7.25 -14.51
C ARG A 157 -3.97 -7.59 -13.03
N LEU A 158 -4.62 -6.68 -12.32
CA LEU A 158 -4.92 -6.85 -10.90
C LEU A 158 -5.97 -7.96 -10.71
N PRO A 159 -5.79 -8.87 -9.73
CA PRO A 159 -6.76 -9.91 -9.40
C PRO A 159 -7.96 -9.34 -8.61
N VAL A 160 -8.53 -8.27 -9.13
CA VAL A 160 -9.67 -7.53 -8.59
C VAL A 160 -10.69 -7.34 -9.69
N ARG A 161 -11.97 -7.46 -9.36
CA ARG A 161 -13.08 -7.32 -10.28
C ARG A 161 -13.18 -5.90 -10.82
N ASP A 162 -13.78 -5.77 -12.00
CA ASP A 162 -14.07 -4.48 -12.61
C ASP A 162 -15.08 -3.71 -11.74
N ALA A 163 -14.88 -2.43 -11.58
CA ALA A 163 -15.76 -1.51 -10.87
C ALA A 163 -16.17 -1.99 -9.45
N ALA A 164 -15.23 -2.61 -8.71
CA ALA A 164 -15.52 -3.28 -7.45
C ALA A 164 -15.03 -2.50 -6.20
N VAL A 165 -14.20 -1.47 -6.35
CA VAL A 165 -13.64 -0.74 -5.21
C VAL A 165 -13.97 0.74 -5.24
N ASP A 166 -14.32 1.29 -4.08
CA ASP A 166 -14.65 2.71 -3.93
C ASP A 166 -13.40 3.57 -3.83
N ARG A 167 -12.34 3.04 -3.21
CA ARG A 167 -11.05 3.74 -3.03
C ARG A 167 -9.88 2.83 -3.35
N VAL A 168 -8.95 3.34 -4.15
CA VAL A 168 -7.62 2.75 -4.31
C VAL A 168 -6.62 3.65 -3.61
N LEU A 169 -5.73 3.08 -2.81
CA LEU A 169 -4.64 3.75 -2.14
C LEU A 169 -3.32 3.41 -2.82
N GLY A 170 -2.41 4.36 -2.92
CA GLY A 170 -1.06 4.14 -3.43
C GLY A 170 -0.06 4.97 -2.65
N VAL A 171 0.46 4.45 -1.53
CA VAL A 171 1.41 5.15 -0.65
C VAL A 171 2.83 4.75 -1.00
N PHE A 172 3.60 5.66 -1.62
CA PHE A 172 4.96 5.40 -2.13
C PHE A 172 5.06 4.15 -3.02
N ALA A 173 3.99 3.83 -3.73
CA ALA A 173 3.76 2.56 -4.41
C ALA A 173 3.78 2.71 -5.94
N PRO A 174 3.87 1.59 -6.69
CA PRO A 174 3.68 1.57 -8.15
C PRO A 174 2.31 2.12 -8.56
N ARG A 175 2.20 2.61 -9.80
CA ARG A 175 0.96 3.16 -10.37
C ARG A 175 0.66 2.51 -11.70
N ASN A 176 -0.47 1.85 -11.76
CA ASN A 176 -1.01 1.20 -12.95
C ASN A 176 -2.34 1.89 -13.30
N GLY A 177 -2.27 2.98 -14.07
CA GLY A 177 -3.42 3.83 -14.41
C GLY A 177 -4.61 3.06 -15.00
N PRO A 178 -4.40 2.28 -16.09
CA PRO A 178 -5.48 1.51 -16.71
C PRO A 178 -6.19 0.56 -15.73
N GLU A 179 -5.39 -0.21 -14.97
CA GLU A 179 -5.94 -1.19 -14.02
C GLU A 179 -6.61 -0.52 -12.82
N THR A 180 -6.03 0.60 -12.33
CA THR A 180 -6.67 1.39 -11.27
C THR A 180 -8.05 1.90 -11.73
N ALA A 181 -8.15 2.45 -12.94
CA ALA A 181 -9.43 2.89 -13.50
C ALA A 181 -10.40 1.74 -13.68
N ARG A 182 -9.91 0.56 -14.11
CA ARG A 182 -10.77 -0.63 -14.31
C ARG A 182 -11.41 -1.10 -12.99
N VAL A 183 -10.62 -1.17 -11.91
CA VAL A 183 -11.11 -1.72 -10.62
C VAL A 183 -11.94 -0.73 -9.82
N LEU A 184 -11.75 0.59 -9.99
CA LEU A 184 -12.56 1.60 -9.33
C LEU A 184 -14.01 1.54 -9.79
N ALA A 185 -14.95 1.67 -8.88
CA ALA A 185 -16.35 1.90 -9.17
C ALA A 185 -16.54 3.25 -9.88
N PRO A 186 -17.62 3.47 -10.65
CA PRO A 186 -17.96 4.81 -11.15
C PRO A 186 -18.01 5.83 -10.02
N GLY A 187 -17.34 6.97 -10.16
CA GLY A 187 -17.16 7.95 -9.07
C GLY A 187 -16.18 7.56 -7.98
N GLY A 188 -15.61 6.36 -8.05
CA GLY A 188 -14.56 5.90 -7.15
C GLY A 188 -13.27 6.71 -7.32
N ARG A 189 -12.40 6.69 -6.28
CA ARG A 189 -11.21 7.55 -6.22
C ARG A 189 -9.92 6.76 -5.97
N LEU A 190 -8.87 7.17 -6.67
CA LEU A 190 -7.49 6.85 -6.32
C LEU A 190 -6.93 7.97 -5.44
N VAL A 191 -6.32 7.60 -4.32
CA VAL A 191 -5.55 8.53 -3.45
C VAL A 191 -4.09 8.10 -3.46
N VAL A 192 -3.22 8.99 -3.93
CA VAL A 192 -1.78 8.74 -4.05
C VAL A 192 -1.01 9.60 -3.08
N VAL A 193 -0.10 9.00 -2.31
CA VAL A 193 0.87 9.71 -1.48
C VAL A 193 2.25 9.60 -2.11
N THR A 194 2.87 10.75 -2.36
CA THR A 194 4.24 10.84 -2.91
C THR A 194 5.10 11.75 -2.05
N PRO A 195 6.45 11.54 -1.98
CA PRO A 195 7.30 12.47 -1.28
C PRO A 195 7.29 13.85 -1.96
N ALA A 196 7.19 14.93 -1.19
CA ALA A 196 7.41 16.29 -1.66
C ALA A 196 8.93 16.56 -1.84
N PRO A 197 9.34 17.63 -2.55
CA PRO A 197 10.75 17.88 -2.88
C PRO A 197 11.71 17.92 -1.69
N ASP A 198 11.23 18.31 -0.52
CA ASP A 198 12.01 18.41 0.71
C ASP A 198 11.79 17.26 1.69
N HIS A 199 11.14 16.18 1.26
CA HIS A 199 10.97 14.98 2.07
C HIS A 199 12.33 14.39 2.45
N LEU A 200 12.60 14.23 3.76
CA LEU A 200 13.84 13.70 4.34
C LEU A 200 15.09 14.48 3.89
N VAL A 201 14.97 15.74 3.58
CA VAL A 201 16.05 16.56 3.00
C VAL A 201 17.31 16.56 3.86
N GLU A 202 17.17 16.50 5.18
CA GLU A 202 18.29 16.46 6.13
C GLU A 202 19.12 15.17 6.03
N LEU A 203 18.54 14.10 5.53
CA LEU A 203 19.18 12.79 5.40
C LEU A 203 19.85 12.58 4.03
N VAL A 204 19.48 13.40 3.03
CA VAL A 204 19.93 13.20 1.64
C VAL A 204 21.45 13.26 1.53
N ALA A 205 22.07 14.36 1.96
CA ALA A 205 23.52 14.53 1.83
C ALA A 205 24.31 13.62 2.77
N PRO A 206 23.99 13.53 4.09
CA PRO A 206 24.76 12.70 5.01
C PRO A 206 24.71 11.21 4.72
N LEU A 207 23.59 10.71 4.19
CA LEU A 207 23.39 9.28 3.96
C LEU A 207 23.41 8.91 2.45
N GLY A 208 23.72 9.86 1.57
CA GLY A 208 23.76 9.63 0.12
C GLY A 208 22.42 9.18 -0.48
N LEU A 209 21.29 9.64 0.08
CA LEU A 209 19.98 9.24 -0.40
C LEU A 209 19.66 9.92 -1.75
N LEU A 210 18.81 9.28 -2.55
CA LEU A 210 18.30 9.88 -3.78
C LEU A 210 17.42 11.07 -3.47
N ARG A 211 17.62 12.16 -4.21
CA ARG A 211 16.72 13.31 -4.16
C ARG A 211 15.39 12.95 -4.81
N VAL A 212 14.33 13.59 -4.35
CA VAL A 212 13.03 13.51 -5.02
C VAL A 212 13.20 14.11 -6.42
N ASP A 213 12.77 13.35 -7.42
CA ASP A 213 12.85 13.77 -8.82
C ASP A 213 11.88 14.93 -9.07
N PRO A 214 12.35 16.08 -9.62
CA PRO A 214 11.50 17.24 -9.89
C PRO A 214 10.37 16.97 -10.88
N ASP A 215 10.55 16.03 -11.83
CA ASP A 215 9.55 15.69 -12.84
C ASP A 215 8.53 14.64 -12.38
N LYS A 216 8.59 14.27 -11.10
CA LYS A 216 7.75 13.20 -10.55
C LYS A 216 6.26 13.48 -10.70
N ASP A 217 5.84 14.73 -10.46
CA ASP A 217 4.43 15.12 -10.54
C ASP A 217 3.93 15.10 -11.99
N ALA A 218 4.73 15.57 -12.93
CA ALA A 218 4.42 15.48 -14.36
C ALA A 218 4.31 14.01 -14.83
N ARG A 219 5.22 13.13 -14.36
CA ARG A 219 5.11 11.69 -14.66
C ARG A 219 3.91 11.02 -14.02
N LEU A 220 3.55 11.41 -12.81
CA LEU A 220 2.33 10.93 -12.15
C LEU A 220 1.10 11.33 -12.97
N ALA A 221 1.00 12.60 -13.32
CA ALA A 221 -0.09 13.13 -14.15
C ALA A 221 -0.16 12.39 -15.50
N GLY A 222 0.95 12.29 -16.23
CA GLY A 222 1.01 11.60 -17.51
C GLY A 222 0.61 10.12 -17.46
N THR A 223 0.79 9.46 -16.31
CA THR A 223 0.36 8.06 -16.10
C THR A 223 -1.13 7.95 -15.79
N LEU A 224 -1.71 8.92 -15.11
CA LEU A 224 -3.08 8.82 -14.58
C LEU A 224 -4.12 9.58 -15.40
N GLU A 225 -3.82 10.77 -15.93
CA GLU A 225 -4.75 11.61 -16.70
C GLU A 225 -5.43 10.92 -17.88
N PRO A 226 -4.80 9.97 -18.61
CA PRO A 226 -5.49 9.23 -19.65
C PRO A 226 -6.65 8.37 -19.14
N HIS A 227 -6.74 8.11 -17.83
CA HIS A 227 -7.67 7.16 -17.24
C HIS A 227 -8.51 7.72 -16.09
N LEU A 228 -8.04 8.76 -15.41
CA LEU A 228 -8.63 9.34 -14.22
C LEU A 228 -8.54 10.86 -14.28
N ALA A 229 -9.56 11.57 -13.79
CA ALA A 229 -9.52 13.03 -13.66
C ALA A 229 -8.88 13.45 -12.34
N HIS A 230 -7.94 14.39 -12.37
CA HIS A 230 -7.40 15.00 -11.16
C HIS A 230 -8.49 15.74 -10.39
N ALA A 231 -8.58 15.53 -9.08
CA ALA A 231 -9.62 16.13 -8.22
C ALA A 231 -9.04 17.09 -7.19
N ALA A 232 -7.94 16.74 -6.53
CA ALA A 232 -7.35 17.57 -5.48
C ALA A 232 -5.88 17.21 -5.25
N THR A 233 -5.12 18.19 -4.75
CA THR A 233 -3.78 18.02 -4.21
C THR A 233 -3.68 18.74 -2.87
N THR A 234 -3.17 18.05 -1.86
CA THR A 234 -2.83 18.63 -0.56
C THR A 234 -1.39 18.29 -0.21
N VAL A 235 -0.74 19.12 0.59
CA VAL A 235 0.62 18.89 1.08
C VAL A 235 0.56 18.77 2.59
N HIS A 236 1.07 17.64 3.09
CA HIS A 236 1.32 17.45 4.50
C HIS A 236 2.82 17.62 4.76
N ARG A 237 3.16 18.45 5.75
CA ARG A 237 4.54 18.71 6.14
C ARG A 237 4.64 18.82 7.64
N GLU A 238 5.56 18.06 8.23
CA GLU A 238 5.90 18.14 9.64
C GLU A 238 7.41 17.93 9.84
N VAL A 239 7.95 18.50 10.91
CA VAL A 239 9.32 18.28 11.35
C VAL A 239 9.29 17.37 12.56
N ARG A 240 10.04 16.28 12.49
CA ARG A 240 10.16 15.28 13.56
C ARG A 240 11.59 15.31 14.14
N GLN A 241 11.66 15.00 15.42
CA GLN A 241 12.93 14.71 16.10
C GLN A 241 12.96 13.19 16.29
N LEU A 242 13.78 12.50 15.53
CA LEU A 242 13.83 11.03 15.54
C LEU A 242 15.09 10.54 16.27
N PRO A 243 14.98 9.51 17.10
CA PRO A 243 16.16 8.75 17.54
C PRO A 243 16.94 8.22 16.34
N ARG A 244 18.25 8.08 16.46
CA ARG A 244 19.10 7.48 15.41
C ARG A 244 18.62 6.08 15.01
N ALA A 245 18.12 5.30 15.97
CA ALA A 245 17.53 3.98 15.69
C ALA A 245 16.36 4.06 14.71
N ASP A 246 15.46 5.03 14.88
CA ASP A 246 14.34 5.24 13.97
C ASP A 246 14.80 5.70 12.57
N VAL A 247 15.91 6.45 12.48
CA VAL A 247 16.50 6.81 11.17
C VAL A 247 17.07 5.60 10.46
N VAL A 248 17.68 4.65 11.17
CA VAL A 248 18.16 3.38 10.61
C VAL A 248 16.99 2.60 10.00
N THR A 249 15.89 2.42 10.73
CA THR A 249 14.72 1.69 10.24
C THR A 249 13.99 2.46 9.13
N LEU A 250 13.94 3.79 9.19
CA LEU A 250 13.39 4.65 8.13
C LEU A 250 14.11 4.44 6.80
N VAL A 251 15.44 4.47 6.80
CA VAL A 251 16.24 4.26 5.58
C VAL A 251 16.23 2.79 5.18
N GLY A 252 16.30 1.88 6.17
CA GLY A 252 16.26 0.43 5.98
C GLY A 252 14.96 -0.09 5.33
N MET A 253 13.83 0.56 5.56
CA MET A 253 12.57 0.18 4.91
C MET A 253 12.43 0.68 3.47
N GLY A 254 13.30 1.58 3.02
CA GLY A 254 13.22 2.23 1.71
C GLY A 254 14.08 1.55 0.64
N PRO A 255 14.01 2.05 -0.62
CA PRO A 255 14.74 1.47 -1.74
C PRO A 255 16.27 1.53 -1.57
N HIS A 256 16.79 2.45 -0.77
CA HIS A 256 18.22 2.58 -0.48
C HIS A 256 18.80 1.38 0.26
N ALA A 257 18.00 0.66 1.04
CA ALA A 257 18.41 -0.56 1.73
C ALA A 257 18.93 -1.66 0.78
N ARG A 258 18.63 -1.56 -0.53
CA ARG A 258 19.15 -2.51 -1.54
C ARG A 258 20.62 -2.26 -1.89
N HIS A 259 21.16 -1.09 -1.54
CA HIS A 259 22.50 -0.63 -1.92
C HIS A 259 23.42 -0.39 -0.73
N LEU A 260 22.91 -0.40 0.49
CA LEU A 260 23.65 -0.20 1.73
C LEU A 260 23.63 -1.48 2.57
N SER A 261 24.79 -1.90 3.10
CA SER A 261 24.78 -2.93 4.11
C SER A 261 24.24 -2.37 5.43
N PRO A 262 23.60 -3.20 6.29
CA PRO A 262 23.10 -2.75 7.60
C PRO A 262 24.17 -2.05 8.45
N ASP A 263 25.39 -2.60 8.48
CA ASP A 263 26.50 -2.03 9.26
C ASP A 263 26.95 -0.67 8.70
N ALA A 264 27.00 -0.52 7.38
CA ALA A 264 27.34 0.76 6.74
C ALA A 264 26.26 1.83 7.03
N LEU A 265 24.98 1.46 7.04
CA LEU A 265 23.89 2.36 7.39
C LEU A 265 23.98 2.79 8.86
N VAL A 266 24.18 1.85 9.79
CA VAL A 266 24.34 2.15 11.22
C VAL A 266 25.55 3.08 11.45
N GLY A 267 26.69 2.81 10.79
CA GLY A 267 27.88 3.65 10.86
C GLY A 267 27.65 5.07 10.34
N ALA A 268 26.95 5.22 9.22
CA ALA A 268 26.62 6.53 8.65
C ALA A 268 25.68 7.33 9.56
N VAL A 269 24.66 6.68 10.12
CA VAL A 269 23.69 7.31 11.04
C VAL A 269 24.33 7.71 12.36
N ALA A 270 25.33 6.98 12.85
CA ALA A 270 26.05 7.30 14.09
C ALA A 270 26.72 8.70 14.06
N GLY A 271 27.05 9.20 12.86
CA GLY A 271 27.60 10.56 12.66
C GLY A 271 26.59 11.70 12.71
N LEU A 272 25.28 11.40 12.73
CA LEU A 272 24.22 12.41 12.78
C LEU A 272 24.02 12.94 14.21
N PRO A 273 23.40 14.12 14.40
CA PRO A 273 22.94 14.58 15.72
C PRO A 273 21.99 13.59 16.39
N GLU A 274 21.85 13.69 17.74
CA GLU A 274 20.86 12.90 18.49
C GLU A 274 20.02 13.86 19.35
N PRO A 275 18.71 13.99 19.15
CA PRO A 275 17.91 13.37 18.09
C PRO A 275 18.21 13.98 16.70
N VAL A 276 17.86 13.23 15.64
CA VAL A 276 17.97 13.68 14.25
C VAL A 276 16.74 14.47 13.87
N ARG A 277 16.94 15.70 13.39
CA ARG A 277 15.86 16.48 12.79
C ARG A 277 15.55 15.94 11.40
N VAL A 278 14.28 15.63 11.13
CA VAL A 278 13.81 15.04 9.87
C VAL A 278 12.54 15.73 9.41
N THR A 279 12.54 16.23 8.18
CA THR A 279 11.36 16.79 7.53
C THR A 279 10.57 15.67 6.85
N VAL A 280 9.36 15.40 7.33
CA VAL A 280 8.38 14.53 6.67
C VAL A 280 7.46 15.41 5.84
N ALA A 281 7.63 15.36 4.51
CA ALA A 281 6.85 16.18 3.58
C ALA A 281 6.31 15.29 2.45
N VAL A 282 4.99 15.24 2.31
CA VAL A 282 4.32 14.44 1.28
C VAL A 282 3.23 15.23 0.57
N GLN A 283 3.07 14.94 -0.70
CA GLN A 283 1.90 15.32 -1.48
C GLN A 283 0.88 14.19 -1.44
N VAL A 284 -0.38 14.54 -1.21
CA VAL A 284 -1.52 13.64 -1.30
C VAL A 284 -2.40 14.14 -2.45
N THR A 285 -2.50 13.35 -3.51
CA THR A 285 -3.30 13.66 -4.69
C THR A 285 -4.47 12.72 -4.81
N SER A 286 -5.64 13.24 -5.14
CA SER A 286 -6.87 12.50 -5.39
C SER A 286 -7.24 12.56 -6.86
N TRP A 287 -7.64 11.41 -7.41
CA TRP A 287 -8.04 11.21 -8.80
C TRP A 287 -9.38 10.48 -8.84
N VAL A 288 -10.29 10.90 -9.70
CA VAL A 288 -11.65 10.34 -9.80
C VAL A 288 -11.79 9.57 -11.09
N ARG A 289 -12.40 8.37 -11.00
CA ARG A 289 -12.90 7.69 -12.18
C ARG A 289 -14.13 8.40 -12.70
N GLY A 290 -14.16 8.75 -13.99
CA GLY A 290 -15.35 9.26 -14.66
C GLY A 290 -16.56 8.32 -14.49
N VAL A 291 -17.74 8.90 -14.57
CA VAL A 291 -19.04 8.18 -14.53
C VAL A 291 -19.24 7.36 -15.79
#